data_e9a4c5116f86fa5b600775e274aa30ac
#
_entry.id   e9a4c5116f86fa5b600775e274aa30ac
#
_cell.length_a   1.000
_cell.length_b   1.000
_cell.length_c   1.000
_cell.angle_alpha   90.00
_cell.angle_beta   90.00
_cell.angle_gamma   90.00
#
_symmetry.space_group_name_H-M   'P 1'
#
loop_
_entity.id
_entity.type
_entity.pdbx_description
1 polymer ?
#
loop_
_entity_poly.entity_id
_entity_poly.type
_entity_poly.pdbx_seq_one_letter_code
_entity_poly.pdbx_strand_id
1 'polypeptide(L)'
;MSNKLSPIINPEELVQLQHSPEIVLIDARAGLNAEENYRNEHLKNSRSVDLNRDLATVDNPANGGRHPLPSLEKFSEVLSKLGISPKSHVVIYDDKNGSNAAARFWWMLRAIGHEKVQVLNGGMQKAIKAGFPVSSETQDYAPTEYKVLEWKLAVADIDEVENERNNTNNIVIDVRDKNRFDGLTEPLDLIAGHIPGAMNVPFSENLNEDGFYKSAETLNEKYSAILGDTKSENVIVHCGSGVTACHTLLAMDYAGIEIPKLYVGSWSEWSRNDRKMFTQQTKTER
;
A
#
# COMPACT_ATOMS: atom_id res chain seq x y z
N MET A 1 -4.97 -27.83 5.92
CA MET A 1 -4.39 -26.47 5.82
C MET A 1 -5.22 -25.73 4.79
N SER A 2 -5.91 -24.65 5.17
CA SER A 2 -6.62 -23.80 4.21
C SER A 2 -5.55 -23.22 3.27
N ASN A 3 -5.67 -23.47 1.96
CA ASN A 3 -4.80 -22.79 0.97
C ASN A 3 -5.18 -21.30 0.96
N LYS A 4 -4.50 -20.51 1.80
CA LYS A 4 -4.61 -19.05 1.78
C LYS A 4 -4.19 -18.59 0.38
N LEU A 5 -5.01 -17.77 -0.28
CA LEU A 5 -4.67 -17.17 -1.57
C LEU A 5 -3.40 -16.32 -1.40
N SER A 6 -2.42 -16.48 -2.29
CA SER A 6 -1.26 -15.59 -2.33
C SER A 6 -1.73 -14.14 -2.49
N PRO A 7 -1.19 -13.16 -1.75
CA PRO A 7 -1.57 -11.76 -1.91
C PRO A 7 -1.03 -11.14 -3.22
N ILE A 8 -0.21 -11.87 -3.96
CA ILE A 8 0.41 -11.46 -5.23
C ILE A 8 0.00 -12.47 -6.31
N ILE A 9 -0.34 -11.98 -7.52
CA ILE A 9 -0.60 -12.79 -8.71
C ILE A 9 0.40 -12.43 -9.80
N ASN A 10 0.96 -13.43 -10.47
CA ASN A 10 1.88 -13.20 -11.60
C ASN A 10 1.11 -12.89 -12.90
N PRO A 11 1.71 -12.19 -13.84
CA PRO A 11 1.08 -11.83 -15.11
C PRO A 11 0.51 -13.02 -15.88
N GLU A 12 1.22 -14.14 -15.90
CA GLU A 12 0.83 -15.35 -16.60
C GLU A 12 -0.41 -16.01 -15.96
N GLU A 13 -0.50 -15.97 -14.63
CA GLU A 13 -1.66 -16.44 -13.90
C GLU A 13 -2.89 -15.55 -14.18
N LEU A 14 -2.69 -14.22 -14.22
CA LEU A 14 -3.75 -13.28 -14.57
C LEU A 14 -4.29 -13.52 -16.00
N VAL A 15 -3.40 -13.79 -16.97
CA VAL A 15 -3.79 -14.13 -18.35
C VAL A 15 -4.69 -15.37 -18.39
N GLN A 16 -4.43 -16.40 -17.57
CA GLN A 16 -5.27 -17.59 -17.48
C GLN A 16 -6.66 -17.26 -16.92
N LEU A 17 -6.76 -16.24 -16.08
CA LEU A 17 -7.99 -15.83 -15.42
C LEU A 17 -8.79 -14.75 -16.19
N GLN A 18 -8.32 -14.29 -17.35
CA GLN A 18 -8.90 -13.16 -18.08
C GLN A 18 -10.38 -13.33 -18.50
N HIS A 19 -10.88 -14.56 -18.56
CA HIS A 19 -12.26 -14.88 -18.90
C HIS A 19 -13.10 -15.31 -17.69
N SER A 20 -12.54 -15.29 -16.48
CA SER A 20 -13.27 -15.65 -15.27
C SER A 20 -14.29 -14.55 -14.91
N PRO A 21 -15.58 -14.89 -14.76
CA PRO A 21 -16.60 -13.91 -14.40
C PRO A 21 -16.49 -13.43 -12.94
N GLU A 22 -15.68 -14.10 -12.12
CA GLU A 22 -15.51 -13.76 -10.70
C GLU A 22 -14.48 -12.68 -10.47
N ILE A 23 -13.61 -12.40 -11.48
CA ILE A 23 -12.53 -11.42 -11.33
C ILE A 23 -13.05 -10.00 -11.51
N VAL A 24 -12.71 -9.16 -10.55
CA VAL A 24 -12.80 -7.71 -10.63
C VAL A 24 -11.39 -7.14 -10.75
N LEU A 25 -11.04 -6.71 -11.96
CA LEU A 25 -9.73 -6.10 -12.23
C LEU A 25 -9.79 -4.61 -11.98
N ILE A 26 -8.82 -4.09 -11.21
CA ILE A 26 -8.79 -2.68 -10.79
C ILE A 26 -7.50 -2.01 -11.26
N ASP A 27 -7.65 -0.92 -11.99
CA ASP A 27 -6.60 0.02 -12.32
C ASP A 27 -6.48 1.06 -11.20
N ALA A 28 -5.40 0.99 -10.45
CA ALA A 28 -5.08 1.91 -9.36
C ALA A 28 -3.87 2.79 -9.71
N ARG A 29 -3.66 3.10 -10.99
CA ARG A 29 -2.65 4.09 -11.38
C ARG A 29 -2.97 5.43 -10.75
N ALA A 30 -1.96 6.12 -10.23
CA ALA A 30 -2.11 7.37 -9.49
C ALA A 30 -1.23 8.47 -10.08
N GLY A 31 -1.61 9.72 -9.84
CA GLY A 31 -0.92 10.91 -10.34
C GLY A 31 -1.84 11.79 -11.18
N LEU A 32 -1.31 12.94 -11.62
CA LEU A 32 -2.10 13.98 -12.28
C LEU A 32 -2.83 13.50 -13.56
N ASN A 33 -2.24 12.57 -14.29
CA ASN A 33 -2.79 12.08 -15.57
C ASN A 33 -3.40 10.67 -15.44
N ALA A 34 -3.68 10.17 -14.23
CA ALA A 34 -4.15 8.81 -14.03
C ALA A 34 -5.45 8.52 -14.79
N GLU A 35 -6.41 9.42 -14.75
CA GLU A 35 -7.70 9.29 -15.44
C GLU A 35 -7.54 9.33 -16.97
N GLU A 36 -6.70 10.21 -17.48
CA GLU A 36 -6.40 10.30 -18.92
C GLU A 36 -5.67 9.03 -19.39
N ASN A 37 -4.68 8.56 -18.63
CA ASN A 37 -3.96 7.33 -18.92
C ASN A 37 -4.91 6.12 -18.93
N TYR A 38 -5.88 6.07 -18.00
CA TYR A 38 -6.89 5.01 -18.00
C TYR A 38 -7.78 5.06 -19.26
N ARG A 39 -8.24 6.25 -19.66
CA ARG A 39 -9.06 6.42 -20.87
C ARG A 39 -8.30 6.08 -22.16
N ASN A 40 -7.00 6.37 -22.19
CA ASN A 40 -6.19 6.08 -23.35
C ASN A 40 -5.88 4.58 -23.48
N GLU A 41 -5.50 3.93 -22.39
CA GLU A 41 -5.17 2.51 -22.36
C GLU A 41 -5.25 1.95 -20.93
N HIS A 42 -5.93 0.83 -20.76
CA HIS A 42 -5.99 0.06 -19.52
C HIS A 42 -6.08 -1.45 -19.82
N LEU A 43 -5.81 -2.31 -18.85
CA LEU A 43 -6.05 -3.75 -19.01
C LEU A 43 -7.55 -3.99 -19.22
N LYS A 44 -7.89 -4.74 -20.26
CA LYS A 44 -9.28 -4.95 -20.67
C LYS A 44 -10.17 -5.35 -19.50
N ASN A 45 -11.36 -4.77 -19.40
CA ASN A 45 -12.36 -4.97 -18.35
C ASN A 45 -11.92 -4.47 -16.96
N SER A 46 -10.81 -3.72 -16.82
CA SER A 46 -10.48 -3.11 -15.55
C SER A 46 -11.38 -1.91 -15.24
N ARG A 47 -11.47 -1.56 -13.97
CA ARG A 47 -12.21 -0.43 -13.41
C ARG A 47 -11.21 0.49 -12.73
N SER A 48 -11.35 1.80 -12.92
CA SER A 48 -10.42 2.77 -12.34
C SER A 48 -10.79 3.11 -10.91
N VAL A 49 -9.77 3.23 -10.05
CA VAL A 49 -9.87 3.78 -8.70
C VAL A 49 -8.83 4.89 -8.53
N ASP A 50 -9.22 6.01 -7.94
CA ASP A 50 -8.33 7.13 -7.67
C ASP A 50 -7.88 7.18 -6.21
N LEU A 51 -6.58 7.37 -5.99
CA LEU A 51 -5.99 7.39 -4.65
C LEU A 51 -6.58 8.48 -3.76
N ASN A 52 -6.72 9.70 -4.29
CA ASN A 52 -7.15 10.86 -3.50
C ASN A 52 -8.66 10.89 -3.30
N ARG A 53 -9.42 10.59 -4.37
CA ARG A 53 -10.88 10.65 -4.36
C ARG A 53 -11.50 9.45 -3.65
N ASP A 54 -10.99 8.24 -3.93
CA ASP A 54 -11.64 6.99 -3.57
C ASP A 54 -10.97 6.30 -2.36
N LEU A 55 -9.63 6.37 -2.24
CA LEU A 55 -8.86 5.64 -1.23
C LEU A 55 -8.34 6.52 -0.08
N ALA A 56 -8.70 7.79 -0.07
CA ALA A 56 -8.33 8.74 0.98
C ALA A 56 -9.45 9.74 1.24
N THR A 57 -9.39 10.41 2.40
CA THR A 57 -10.14 11.63 2.68
C THR A 57 -9.12 12.76 2.79
N VAL A 58 -8.84 13.42 1.67
CA VAL A 58 -7.84 14.49 1.62
C VAL A 58 -8.37 15.74 2.32
N ASP A 59 -7.65 16.18 3.36
CA ASP A 59 -7.93 17.36 4.17
C ASP A 59 -6.59 18.00 4.61
N ASN A 60 -6.51 18.54 5.80
CA ASN A 60 -5.29 19.08 6.39
C ASN A 60 -4.29 17.95 6.69
N PRO A 61 -3.12 17.91 6.02
CA PRO A 61 -2.15 16.84 6.24
C PRO A 61 -1.53 16.75 7.65
N ALA A 62 -1.77 17.75 8.51
CA ALA A 62 -1.41 17.66 9.92
C ALA A 62 -2.32 16.68 10.70
N ASN A 63 -3.45 16.27 10.12
CA ASN A 63 -4.42 15.37 10.73
C ASN A 63 -4.53 14.08 9.87
N GLY A 64 -3.72 13.09 10.15
CA GLY A 64 -3.74 11.80 9.43
C GLY A 64 -2.93 11.78 8.13
N GLY A 65 -2.13 12.82 7.85
CA GLY A 65 -1.23 12.86 6.70
C GLY A 65 -1.91 13.27 5.38
N ARG A 66 -1.19 13.10 4.26
CA ARG A 66 -1.69 13.47 2.93
C ARG A 66 -2.79 12.53 2.39
N HIS A 67 -2.87 11.31 2.91
CA HIS A 67 -3.84 10.30 2.45
C HIS A 67 -4.47 9.56 3.64
N PRO A 68 -5.23 10.25 4.51
CA PRO A 68 -5.96 9.59 5.61
C PRO A 68 -6.92 8.53 5.06
N LEU A 69 -7.23 7.52 5.85
CA LEU A 69 -8.25 6.53 5.46
C LEU A 69 -9.61 7.23 5.26
N PRO A 70 -10.39 6.84 4.25
CA PRO A 70 -11.77 7.30 4.13
C PRO A 70 -12.63 6.73 5.26
N SER A 71 -13.81 7.32 5.47
CA SER A 71 -14.79 6.72 6.35
C SER A 71 -15.25 5.36 5.83
N LEU A 72 -15.76 4.50 6.72
CA LEU A 72 -16.25 3.17 6.34
C LEU A 72 -17.42 3.26 5.34
N GLU A 73 -18.27 4.27 5.50
CA GLU A 73 -19.40 4.55 4.59
C GLU A 73 -18.89 4.91 3.20
N LYS A 74 -17.93 5.85 3.10
CA LYS A 74 -17.33 6.23 1.83
C LYS A 74 -16.67 5.04 1.15
N PHE A 75 -15.93 4.23 1.91
CA PHE A 75 -15.29 3.05 1.36
C PHE A 75 -16.29 1.99 0.89
N SER A 76 -17.40 1.78 1.63
CA SER A 76 -18.53 0.94 1.19
C SER A 76 -19.10 1.40 -0.15
N GLU A 77 -19.31 2.73 -0.32
CA GLU A 77 -19.81 3.31 -1.57
C GLU A 77 -18.83 3.10 -2.75
N VAL A 78 -17.52 3.26 -2.49
CA VAL A 78 -16.48 3.02 -3.50
C VAL A 78 -16.52 1.56 -3.97
N LEU A 79 -16.54 0.60 -3.05
CA LEU A 79 -16.60 -0.81 -3.38
C LEU A 79 -17.89 -1.15 -4.16
N SER A 80 -19.02 -0.61 -3.73
CA SER A 80 -20.31 -0.80 -4.39
C SER A 80 -20.28 -0.28 -5.83
N LYS A 81 -19.79 0.94 -6.06
CA LYS A 81 -19.65 1.54 -7.39
C LYS A 81 -18.69 0.77 -8.30
N LEU A 82 -17.62 0.24 -7.74
CA LEU A 82 -16.70 -0.63 -8.45
C LEU A 82 -17.29 -2.03 -8.72
N GLY A 83 -18.55 -2.32 -8.30
CA GLY A 83 -19.17 -3.63 -8.45
C GLY A 83 -18.40 -4.74 -7.73
N ILE A 84 -17.68 -4.40 -6.66
CA ILE A 84 -17.00 -5.37 -5.80
C ILE A 84 -18.01 -5.87 -4.76
N SER A 85 -18.17 -7.17 -4.67
CA SER A 85 -18.96 -7.85 -3.64
C SER A 85 -18.05 -8.60 -2.66
N PRO A 86 -18.52 -9.03 -1.49
CA PRO A 86 -17.73 -9.86 -0.57
C PRO A 86 -17.21 -11.17 -1.16
N LYS A 87 -17.76 -11.62 -2.29
CA LYS A 87 -17.36 -12.86 -2.99
C LYS A 87 -16.39 -12.61 -4.15
N SER A 88 -16.22 -11.39 -4.59
CA SER A 88 -15.38 -11.02 -5.74
C SER A 88 -13.93 -11.44 -5.51
N HIS A 89 -13.27 -11.89 -6.54
CA HIS A 89 -11.82 -12.03 -6.59
C HIS A 89 -11.26 -10.73 -7.18
N VAL A 90 -10.67 -9.88 -6.35
CA VAL A 90 -10.15 -8.58 -6.76
C VAL A 90 -8.68 -8.69 -7.11
N VAL A 91 -8.32 -8.27 -8.33
CA VAL A 91 -6.92 -8.14 -8.75
C VAL A 91 -6.64 -6.67 -9.04
N ILE A 92 -5.61 -6.13 -8.41
CA ILE A 92 -5.30 -4.70 -8.46
C ILE A 92 -3.93 -4.50 -9.11
N TYR A 93 -3.83 -3.54 -10.02
CA TYR A 93 -2.55 -3.17 -10.62
C TYR A 93 -2.34 -1.65 -10.62
N ASP A 94 -1.10 -1.24 -10.72
CA ASP A 94 -0.67 0.12 -11.01
C ASP A 94 0.48 0.13 -12.05
N ASP A 95 1.08 1.28 -12.28
CA ASP A 95 2.24 1.47 -13.15
C ASP A 95 3.57 1.64 -12.37
N LYS A 96 3.55 1.30 -11.07
CA LYS A 96 4.69 1.40 -10.14
C LYS A 96 5.01 0.05 -9.48
N ASN A 97 4.83 -1.05 -10.23
CA ASN A 97 5.12 -2.41 -9.77
C ASN A 97 4.37 -2.79 -8.47
N GLY A 98 3.13 -2.30 -8.30
CA GLY A 98 2.33 -2.54 -7.11
C GLY A 98 2.76 -1.74 -5.87
N SER A 99 3.64 -0.73 -6.02
CA SER A 99 4.21 0.00 -4.88
C SER A 99 3.47 1.28 -4.50
N ASN A 100 2.38 1.59 -5.18
CA ASN A 100 1.60 2.80 -4.94
C ASN A 100 0.15 2.46 -4.55
N ALA A 101 -0.83 2.98 -5.25
CA ALA A 101 -2.23 2.85 -4.87
C ALA A 101 -2.75 1.40 -4.97
N ALA A 102 -2.12 0.52 -5.76
CA ALA A 102 -2.47 -0.89 -5.80
C ALA A 102 -2.27 -1.57 -4.43
N ALA A 103 -1.12 -1.40 -3.81
CA ALA A 103 -0.87 -1.94 -2.47
C ALA A 103 -1.74 -1.26 -1.41
N ARG A 104 -2.02 0.05 -1.53
CA ARG A 104 -2.92 0.76 -0.61
C ARG A 104 -4.33 0.19 -0.67
N PHE A 105 -4.89 -0.03 -1.86
CA PHE A 105 -6.23 -0.59 -2.01
C PHE A 105 -6.28 -2.06 -1.56
N TRP A 106 -5.22 -2.85 -1.85
CA TRP A 106 -5.07 -4.19 -1.31
C TRP A 106 -5.13 -4.19 0.22
N TRP A 107 -4.35 -3.32 0.89
CA TRP A 107 -4.33 -3.25 2.35
C TRP A 107 -5.71 -2.88 2.90
N MET A 108 -6.40 -1.91 2.29
CA MET A 108 -7.75 -1.50 2.71
C MET A 108 -8.76 -2.65 2.59
N LEU A 109 -8.72 -3.43 1.50
CA LEU A 109 -9.56 -4.62 1.33
C LEU A 109 -9.22 -5.69 2.38
N ARG A 110 -7.94 -5.96 2.60
CA ARG A 110 -7.52 -6.88 3.68
C ARG A 110 -7.99 -6.39 5.04
N ALA A 111 -7.90 -5.09 5.30
CA ALA A 111 -8.29 -4.47 6.57
C ALA A 111 -9.79 -4.57 6.86
N ILE A 112 -10.64 -4.72 5.87
CA ILE A 112 -12.07 -5.00 6.07
C ILE A 112 -12.41 -6.51 6.06
N GLY A 113 -11.41 -7.37 5.95
CA GLY A 113 -11.57 -8.83 5.92
C GLY A 113 -11.89 -9.42 4.54
N HIS A 114 -11.66 -8.68 3.44
CA HIS A 114 -11.78 -9.21 2.09
C HIS A 114 -10.54 -10.06 1.76
N GLU A 115 -10.70 -11.38 1.73
CA GLU A 115 -9.56 -12.31 1.60
C GLU A 115 -9.14 -12.57 0.15
N LYS A 116 -10.10 -12.54 -0.79
CA LYS A 116 -9.83 -12.80 -2.21
C LYS A 116 -9.33 -11.55 -2.94
N VAL A 117 -8.18 -11.03 -2.52
CA VAL A 117 -7.55 -9.85 -3.12
C VAL A 117 -6.08 -10.08 -3.38
N GLN A 118 -5.62 -9.72 -4.58
CA GLN A 118 -4.23 -9.84 -5.02
C GLN A 118 -3.75 -8.57 -5.71
N VAL A 119 -2.44 -8.29 -5.62
CA VAL A 119 -1.77 -7.27 -6.41
C VAL A 119 -1.01 -7.94 -7.56
N LEU A 120 -1.14 -7.37 -8.75
CA LEU A 120 -0.44 -7.85 -9.94
C LEU A 120 1.07 -7.58 -9.82
N ASN A 121 1.85 -8.64 -9.83
CA ASN A 121 3.30 -8.60 -9.75
C ASN A 121 3.90 -7.92 -10.99
N GLY A 122 4.70 -6.87 -10.80
CA GLY A 122 5.32 -6.12 -11.89
C GLY A 122 4.37 -5.15 -12.62
N GLY A 123 3.09 -5.06 -12.21
CA GLY A 123 2.15 -4.05 -12.69
C GLY A 123 1.70 -4.20 -14.15
N MET A 124 1.08 -3.14 -14.68
CA MET A 124 0.42 -3.13 -16.00
C MET A 124 1.34 -3.59 -17.14
N GLN A 125 2.57 -3.07 -17.19
CA GLN A 125 3.47 -3.34 -18.33
C GLN A 125 3.88 -4.82 -18.43
N LYS A 126 4.01 -5.50 -17.29
CA LYS A 126 4.33 -6.94 -17.28
C LYS A 126 3.12 -7.79 -17.70
N ALA A 127 1.89 -7.39 -17.36
CA ALA A 127 0.69 -8.05 -17.86
C ALA A 127 0.56 -7.93 -19.38
N ILE A 128 0.78 -6.73 -19.93
CA ILE A 128 0.78 -6.52 -21.39
C ILE A 128 1.83 -7.41 -22.06
N LYS A 129 3.04 -7.46 -21.51
CA LYS A 129 4.12 -8.30 -22.03
C LYS A 129 3.78 -9.80 -21.97
N ALA A 130 3.03 -10.24 -20.97
CA ALA A 130 2.54 -11.61 -20.84
C ALA A 130 1.34 -11.92 -21.77
N GLY A 131 0.82 -10.92 -22.51
CA GLY A 131 -0.26 -11.10 -23.48
C GLY A 131 -1.65 -10.78 -22.95
N PHE A 132 -1.75 -10.10 -21.77
CA PHE A 132 -3.07 -9.64 -21.31
C PHE A 132 -3.60 -8.52 -22.22
N PRO A 133 -4.86 -8.58 -22.68
CA PRO A 133 -5.42 -7.61 -23.61
C PRO A 133 -5.59 -6.24 -22.96
N VAL A 134 -5.40 -5.19 -23.76
CA VAL A 134 -5.68 -3.80 -23.38
C VAL A 134 -6.93 -3.27 -24.08
N SER A 135 -7.48 -2.19 -23.58
CA SER A 135 -8.64 -1.48 -24.14
C SER A 135 -8.56 0.01 -23.78
N SER A 136 -9.25 0.84 -24.56
CA SER A 136 -9.62 2.21 -24.21
C SER A 136 -11.11 2.37 -23.95
N GLU A 137 -11.88 1.28 -24.04
CA GLU A 137 -13.32 1.27 -23.84
C GLU A 137 -13.65 1.20 -22.33
N THR A 138 -14.30 2.23 -21.82
CA THR A 138 -14.85 2.22 -20.46
C THR A 138 -16.20 1.52 -20.45
N GLN A 139 -16.44 0.73 -19.41
CA GLN A 139 -17.71 0.01 -19.23
C GLN A 139 -18.38 0.45 -17.94
N ASP A 140 -19.70 0.56 -17.99
CA ASP A 140 -20.51 0.71 -16.78
C ASP A 140 -20.72 -0.67 -16.13
N TYR A 141 -20.45 -0.74 -14.85
CA TYR A 141 -20.65 -1.94 -14.05
C TYR A 141 -21.84 -1.76 -13.14
N ALA A 142 -22.67 -2.82 -13.04
CA ALA A 142 -23.75 -2.80 -12.08
C ALA A 142 -23.19 -2.67 -10.66
N PRO A 143 -23.67 -1.70 -9.86
CA PRO A 143 -23.26 -1.57 -8.48
C PRO A 143 -23.66 -2.82 -7.67
N THR A 144 -22.84 -3.13 -6.67
CA THR A 144 -23.10 -4.22 -5.72
C THR A 144 -23.39 -3.67 -4.35
N GLU A 145 -23.88 -4.49 -3.44
CA GLU A 145 -23.94 -4.16 -2.03
C GLU A 145 -22.66 -4.66 -1.34
N TYR A 146 -21.87 -3.72 -0.80
CA TYR A 146 -20.72 -4.04 0.06
C TYR A 146 -20.79 -3.22 1.34
N LYS A 147 -21.12 -3.86 2.47
CA LYS A 147 -21.21 -3.21 3.77
C LYS A 147 -19.89 -3.37 4.52
N VAL A 148 -19.18 -2.27 4.72
CA VAL A 148 -17.96 -2.20 5.54
C VAL A 148 -18.37 -1.79 6.96
N LEU A 149 -17.93 -2.55 7.97
CA LEU A 149 -18.32 -2.32 9.37
C LEU A 149 -17.19 -1.80 10.23
N GLU A 150 -15.95 -2.23 9.95
CA GLU A 150 -14.76 -1.91 10.75
C GLU A 150 -13.48 -2.13 9.96
N TRP A 151 -12.41 -1.47 10.40
CA TRP A 151 -11.03 -1.80 10.01
C TRP A 151 -10.49 -2.85 10.98
N LYS A 152 -10.19 -4.07 10.50
CA LYS A 152 -9.73 -5.22 11.30
C LYS A 152 -8.21 -5.26 11.46
N LEU A 153 -7.46 -4.72 10.48
CA LEU A 153 -6.03 -4.60 10.63
C LEU A 153 -5.67 -3.40 11.50
N ALA A 154 -4.64 -3.57 12.31
CA ALA A 154 -4.21 -2.55 13.26
C ALA A 154 -3.62 -1.31 12.56
N VAL A 155 -4.01 -0.15 13.05
CA VAL A 155 -3.52 1.16 12.65
C VAL A 155 -2.91 1.83 13.87
N ALA A 156 -1.72 2.40 13.73
CA ALA A 156 -1.12 3.25 14.76
C ALA A 156 -1.45 4.72 14.47
N ASP A 157 -1.68 5.50 15.50
CA ASP A 157 -1.78 6.96 15.43
C ASP A 157 -0.45 7.63 15.79
N ILE A 158 -0.40 8.95 15.67
CA ILE A 158 0.83 9.74 15.92
C ILE A 158 1.30 9.65 17.38
N ASP A 159 0.37 9.54 18.35
CA ASP A 159 0.70 9.46 19.77
C ASP A 159 1.25 8.08 20.12
N GLU A 160 0.69 7.02 19.54
CA GLU A 160 1.22 5.67 19.68
C GLU A 160 2.65 5.59 19.13
N VAL A 161 2.91 6.15 17.94
CA VAL A 161 4.27 6.18 17.36
C VAL A 161 5.23 6.97 18.26
N GLU A 162 4.81 8.14 18.80
CA GLU A 162 5.65 8.93 19.74
C GLU A 162 6.02 8.12 20.99
N ASN A 163 5.09 7.39 21.54
CA ASN A 163 5.31 6.60 22.76
C ASN A 163 6.19 5.37 22.48
N GLU A 164 5.95 4.70 21.35
CA GLU A 164 6.56 3.39 21.07
C GLU A 164 7.92 3.47 20.35
N ARG A 165 8.25 4.60 19.69
CA ARG A 165 9.50 4.76 18.93
C ARG A 165 10.80 4.61 19.76
N ASN A 166 10.74 4.77 21.08
CA ASN A 166 11.87 4.60 21.99
C ASN A 166 11.78 3.32 22.84
N ASN A 167 10.72 2.54 22.70
CA ASN A 167 10.52 1.28 23.40
C ASN A 167 11.34 0.17 22.71
N THR A 168 12.29 -0.43 23.42
CA THR A 168 13.20 -1.46 22.89
C THR A 168 12.49 -2.75 22.46
N ASN A 169 11.23 -2.94 22.87
CA ASN A 169 10.41 -4.09 22.47
C ASN A 169 9.62 -3.84 21.18
N ASN A 170 9.67 -2.61 20.65
CA ASN A 170 8.92 -2.19 19.49
C ASN A 170 9.86 -1.76 18.35
N ILE A 171 9.38 -1.90 17.12
CA ILE A 171 10.11 -1.50 15.93
C ILE A 171 9.23 -0.54 15.12
N VAL A 172 9.77 0.65 14.82
CA VAL A 172 9.17 1.58 13.86
C VAL A 172 9.98 1.53 12.58
N ILE A 173 9.34 1.20 11.46
CA ILE A 173 9.98 1.04 10.14
C ILE A 173 9.54 2.18 9.22
N ASP A 174 10.49 2.97 8.74
CA ASP A 174 10.31 3.95 7.66
C ASP A 174 10.75 3.32 6.33
N VAL A 175 9.80 3.16 5.40
CA VAL A 175 10.06 2.50 4.13
C VAL A 175 10.39 3.47 2.98
N ARG A 176 10.57 4.76 3.26
CA ARG A 176 10.98 5.75 2.25
C ARG A 176 12.41 5.50 1.76
N ASP A 177 12.73 6.10 0.63
CA ASP A 177 14.11 6.12 0.14
C ASP A 177 15.08 6.67 1.17
N LYS A 178 16.27 6.10 1.20
CA LYS A 178 17.32 6.45 2.16
C LYS A 178 17.66 7.94 2.17
N ASN A 179 17.69 8.60 1.02
CA ASN A 179 17.98 10.04 0.94
C ASN A 179 16.92 10.88 1.64
N ARG A 180 15.63 10.48 1.58
CA ARG A 180 14.55 11.14 2.30
C ARG A 180 14.67 10.90 3.81
N PHE A 181 14.93 9.65 4.20
CA PHE A 181 15.14 9.27 5.59
C PHE A 181 16.34 10.00 6.20
N ASP A 182 17.48 10.04 5.52
CA ASP A 182 18.69 10.71 5.98
C ASP A 182 18.58 12.25 6.01
N GLY A 183 17.46 12.81 5.54
CA GLY A 183 17.23 14.25 5.52
C GLY A 183 17.99 15.00 4.42
N LEU A 184 18.44 14.30 3.39
CA LEU A 184 19.15 14.89 2.25
C LEU A 184 18.20 15.52 1.22
N THR A 185 17.03 14.93 1.03
CA THR A 185 16.00 15.40 0.08
C THR A 185 14.61 15.17 0.63
N GLU A 186 13.66 16.07 0.33
CA GLU A 186 12.23 15.87 0.59
C GLU A 186 11.41 16.60 -0.47
N PRO A 187 10.98 15.89 -1.55
CA PRO A 187 10.25 16.52 -2.65
C PRO A 187 8.75 16.69 -2.38
N LEU A 188 8.21 16.08 -1.31
CA LEU A 188 6.76 15.95 -1.10
C LEU A 188 6.24 16.55 0.21
N ASP A 189 7.07 16.52 1.26
CA ASP A 189 6.68 16.96 2.59
C ASP A 189 7.46 18.22 3.02
N LEU A 190 7.13 18.81 4.17
CA LEU A 190 7.68 20.11 4.57
C LEU A 190 9.15 20.06 4.94
N ILE A 191 9.59 18.99 5.58
CA ILE A 191 10.90 18.88 6.23
C ILE A 191 11.52 17.54 5.81
N ALA A 192 12.80 17.57 5.45
CA ALA A 192 13.59 16.37 5.20
C ALA A 192 14.09 15.79 6.53
N GLY A 193 13.99 14.48 6.71
CA GLY A 193 14.40 13.80 7.94
C GLY A 193 13.54 12.58 8.24
N HIS A 194 13.57 12.11 9.50
CA HIS A 194 12.81 10.94 9.92
C HIS A 194 12.36 11.02 11.38
N ILE A 195 11.47 10.12 11.78
CA ILE A 195 11.02 9.90 13.16
C ILE A 195 12.21 9.35 13.96
N PRO A 196 12.67 10.01 15.03
CA PRO A 196 13.79 9.50 15.83
C PRO A 196 13.47 8.12 16.40
N GLY A 197 14.40 7.18 16.26
CA GLY A 197 14.23 5.78 16.65
C GLY A 197 13.68 4.88 15.54
N ALA A 198 13.17 5.43 14.44
CA ALA A 198 12.75 4.62 13.31
C ALA A 198 13.95 4.00 12.56
N MET A 199 13.76 2.78 12.08
CA MET A 199 14.68 2.06 11.22
C MET A 199 14.31 2.27 9.75
N ASN A 200 15.28 2.57 8.90
CA ASN A 200 15.02 2.68 7.46
C ASN A 200 15.14 1.33 6.76
N VAL A 201 14.06 0.91 6.12
CA VAL A 201 13.98 -0.30 5.28
C VAL A 201 13.28 0.09 3.97
N PRO A 202 14.00 0.59 2.97
CA PRO A 202 13.41 1.09 1.74
C PRO A 202 12.51 0.06 1.04
N PHE A 203 11.30 0.47 0.66
CA PHE A 203 10.34 -0.42 -0.01
C PHE A 203 10.87 -1.01 -1.32
N SER A 204 11.73 -0.26 -2.02
CA SER A 204 12.36 -0.70 -3.27
C SER A 204 13.17 -1.98 -3.13
N GLU A 205 13.66 -2.28 -1.94
CA GLU A 205 14.40 -3.51 -1.66
C GLU A 205 13.54 -4.78 -1.66
N ASN A 206 12.21 -4.65 -1.72
CA ASN A 206 11.29 -5.78 -1.86
C ASN A 206 11.22 -6.29 -3.30
N LEU A 207 11.70 -5.50 -4.25
CA LEU A 207 11.67 -5.81 -5.67
C LEU A 207 13.03 -6.30 -6.16
N ASN A 208 13.00 -7.14 -7.19
CA ASN A 208 14.17 -7.48 -7.98
C ASN A 208 14.41 -6.41 -9.09
N GLU A 209 15.48 -6.57 -9.86
CA GLU A 209 15.88 -5.65 -10.94
C GLU A 209 14.82 -5.54 -12.06
N ASP A 210 14.00 -6.57 -12.24
CA ASP A 210 12.91 -6.60 -13.22
C ASP A 210 11.62 -5.93 -12.71
N GLY A 211 11.57 -5.49 -11.46
CA GLY A 211 10.42 -4.86 -10.83
C GLY A 211 9.36 -5.85 -10.31
N PHE A 212 9.67 -7.13 -10.21
CA PHE A 212 8.85 -8.12 -9.52
C PHE A 212 9.20 -8.18 -8.03
N TYR A 213 8.25 -8.55 -7.19
CA TYR A 213 8.56 -8.91 -5.82
C TYR A 213 9.59 -10.05 -5.79
N LYS A 214 10.56 -9.95 -4.88
CA LYS A 214 11.46 -11.07 -4.56
C LYS A 214 10.64 -12.25 -4.06
N SER A 215 11.23 -13.45 -4.06
CA SER A 215 10.51 -14.64 -3.60
C SER A 215 10.04 -14.51 -2.14
N ALA A 216 8.98 -15.22 -1.78
CA ALA A 216 8.46 -15.25 -0.42
C ALA A 216 9.54 -15.64 0.59
N GLU A 217 10.41 -16.59 0.22
CA GLU A 217 11.52 -17.06 1.06
C GLU A 217 12.54 -15.94 1.29
N THR A 218 12.97 -15.24 0.22
CA THR A 218 13.92 -14.12 0.33
C THR A 218 13.38 -12.98 1.18
N LEU A 219 12.08 -12.67 1.02
CA LEU A 219 11.42 -11.64 1.83
C LEU A 219 11.24 -12.10 3.28
N ASN A 220 10.94 -13.38 3.50
CA ASN A 220 10.86 -13.94 4.85
C ASN A 220 12.22 -13.86 5.59
N GLU A 221 13.31 -14.27 4.94
CA GLU A 221 14.66 -14.17 5.50
C GLU A 221 15.00 -12.71 5.85
N LYS A 222 14.74 -11.76 4.92
CA LYS A 222 14.96 -10.33 5.14
C LYS A 222 14.20 -9.82 6.36
N TYR A 223 12.90 -10.02 6.40
CA TYR A 223 12.07 -9.45 7.46
C TYR A 223 12.23 -10.18 8.79
N SER A 224 12.44 -11.50 8.79
CA SER A 224 12.78 -12.24 10.02
C SER A 224 14.09 -11.74 10.65
N ALA A 225 15.10 -11.42 9.84
CA ALA A 225 16.35 -10.83 10.33
C ALA A 225 16.16 -9.42 10.92
N ILE A 226 15.24 -8.61 10.36
CA ILE A 226 14.93 -7.26 10.85
C ILE A 226 14.10 -7.32 12.14
N LEU A 227 13.10 -8.18 12.19
CA LEU A 227 12.13 -8.26 13.28
C LEU A 227 12.66 -9.05 14.49
N GLY A 228 13.56 -10.01 14.27
CA GLY A 228 14.01 -10.94 15.33
C GLY A 228 12.83 -11.63 15.99
N ASP A 229 12.75 -11.53 17.32
CA ASP A 229 11.65 -12.08 18.12
C ASP A 229 10.48 -11.09 18.33
N THR A 230 10.52 -9.91 17.69
CA THR A 230 9.48 -8.89 17.84
C THR A 230 8.21 -9.34 17.12
N LYS A 231 7.11 -9.41 17.85
CA LYS A 231 5.80 -9.77 17.28
C LYS A 231 5.26 -8.64 16.40
N SER A 232 4.49 -8.99 15.37
CA SER A 232 3.90 -8.03 14.42
C SER A 232 3.05 -6.95 15.09
N GLU A 233 2.39 -7.25 16.20
CA GLU A 233 1.63 -6.27 17.01
C GLU A 233 2.50 -5.15 17.62
N ASN A 234 3.81 -5.36 17.71
CA ASN A 234 4.81 -4.40 18.22
C ASN A 234 5.63 -3.75 17.10
N VAL A 235 5.23 -3.95 15.85
CA VAL A 235 5.88 -3.37 14.68
C VAL A 235 4.95 -2.35 14.03
N ILE A 236 5.46 -1.15 13.80
CA ILE A 236 4.75 -0.06 13.12
C ILE A 236 5.48 0.26 11.82
N VAL A 237 4.77 0.21 10.70
CA VAL A 237 5.32 0.52 9.37
C VAL A 237 4.72 1.82 8.85
N HIS A 238 5.57 2.74 8.41
CA HIS A 238 5.16 4.01 7.81
C HIS A 238 6.00 4.38 6.59
N CYS A 239 5.55 5.39 5.86
CA CYS A 239 6.29 5.98 4.74
C CYS A 239 6.14 7.50 4.71
N GLY A 240 5.83 8.10 3.55
CA GLY A 240 5.49 9.52 3.43
C GLY A 240 4.04 9.82 3.81
N SER A 241 3.09 8.95 3.48
CA SER A 241 1.64 9.19 3.63
C SER A 241 0.80 7.91 3.71
N GLY A 242 1.35 6.81 4.22
CA GLY A 242 0.63 5.55 4.43
C GLY A 242 0.25 4.80 3.15
N VAL A 243 0.80 5.15 2.00
CA VAL A 243 0.54 4.49 0.71
C VAL A 243 1.61 3.44 0.43
N THR A 244 2.87 3.85 0.27
CA THR A 244 3.97 2.93 -0.04
C THR A 244 4.29 1.98 1.14
N ALA A 245 3.93 2.34 2.37
CA ALA A 245 4.01 1.43 3.52
C ALA A 245 3.20 0.14 3.28
N CYS A 246 2.05 0.25 2.61
CA CYS A 246 1.20 -0.89 2.27
C CYS A 246 1.91 -1.89 1.34
N HIS A 247 2.84 -1.45 0.49
CA HIS A 247 3.67 -2.34 -0.33
C HIS A 247 4.59 -3.22 0.54
N THR A 248 5.17 -2.66 1.59
CA THR A 248 5.97 -3.44 2.55
C THR A 248 5.10 -4.40 3.36
N LEU A 249 3.90 -3.97 3.79
CA LEU A 249 2.95 -4.86 4.47
C LEU A 249 2.47 -6.00 3.57
N LEU A 250 2.28 -5.73 2.26
CA LEU A 250 2.00 -6.76 1.26
C LEU A 250 3.17 -7.75 1.13
N ALA A 251 4.41 -7.25 1.06
CA ALA A 251 5.60 -8.09 1.00
C ALA A 251 5.75 -8.99 2.23
N MET A 252 5.41 -8.48 3.42
CA MET A 252 5.40 -9.25 4.66
C MET A 252 4.30 -10.33 4.66
N ASP A 253 3.06 -10.01 4.23
CA ASP A 253 1.98 -11.01 4.11
C ASP A 253 2.33 -12.10 3.08
N TYR A 254 2.97 -11.71 1.97
CA TYR A 254 3.47 -12.65 0.96
C TYR A 254 4.57 -13.57 1.50
N ALA A 255 5.43 -13.04 2.36
CA ALA A 255 6.47 -13.77 3.06
C ALA A 255 5.94 -14.67 4.21
N GLY A 256 4.63 -14.68 4.46
CA GLY A 256 4.02 -15.45 5.55
C GLY A 256 4.18 -14.81 6.93
N ILE A 257 4.54 -13.54 7.00
CA ILE A 257 4.64 -12.75 8.23
C ILE A 257 3.28 -12.08 8.48
N GLU A 258 2.81 -12.11 9.71
CA GLU A 258 1.59 -11.42 10.11
C GLU A 258 1.71 -9.91 9.83
N ILE A 259 0.65 -9.30 9.28
CA ILE A 259 0.67 -7.90 8.85
C ILE A 259 0.84 -6.97 10.07
N PRO A 260 1.94 -6.19 10.16
CA PRO A 260 2.14 -5.21 11.22
C PRO A 260 1.16 -4.03 11.18
N LYS A 261 1.23 -3.17 12.21
CA LYS A 261 0.45 -1.92 12.25
C LYS A 261 0.90 -0.95 11.15
N LEU A 262 -0.08 -0.31 10.51
CA LEU A 262 0.16 0.77 9.58
C LEU A 262 0.02 2.12 10.29
N TYR A 263 1.05 2.96 10.28
CA TYR A 263 0.90 4.37 10.62
C TYR A 263 0.52 5.15 9.35
N VAL A 264 -0.79 5.42 9.21
CA VAL A 264 -1.36 6.05 8.00
C VAL A 264 -0.84 7.47 7.82
N GLY A 265 -0.84 8.28 8.88
CA GLY A 265 -0.39 9.69 8.84
C GLY A 265 1.04 9.85 8.38
N SER A 266 1.91 8.89 8.76
CA SER A 266 3.29 8.79 8.28
C SER A 266 4.11 10.09 8.47
N TRP A 267 5.19 10.23 7.69
CA TRP A 267 6.02 11.43 7.73
C TRP A 267 5.26 12.72 7.41
N SER A 268 4.26 12.67 6.56
CA SER A 268 3.45 13.85 6.20
C SER A 268 2.68 14.43 7.37
N GLU A 269 2.18 13.61 8.28
CA GLU A 269 1.57 14.05 9.53
C GLU A 269 2.63 14.45 10.55
N TRP A 270 3.62 13.58 10.76
CA TRP A 270 4.67 13.80 11.75
C TRP A 270 5.39 15.13 11.56
N SER A 271 5.82 15.44 10.33
CA SER A 271 6.57 16.66 9.99
C SER A 271 5.75 17.95 10.06
N ARG A 272 4.43 17.85 10.25
CA ARG A 272 3.50 18.99 10.40
C ARG A 272 3.00 19.19 11.82
N ASN A 273 3.46 18.37 12.73
CA ASN A 273 3.11 18.46 14.15
C ASN A 273 4.38 18.80 14.98
N ASP A 274 4.19 19.33 16.17
CA ASP A 274 5.29 19.66 17.09
C ASP A 274 5.86 18.38 17.73
N ARG A 275 6.55 17.58 16.91
CA ARG A 275 7.20 16.33 17.30
C ARG A 275 8.70 16.42 17.07
N LYS A 276 9.48 15.68 17.88
CA LYS A 276 10.93 15.58 17.64
C LYS A 276 11.19 14.93 16.30
N MET A 277 12.12 15.52 15.55
CA MET A 277 12.55 15.01 14.24
C MET A 277 14.06 14.88 14.21
N PHE A 278 14.56 13.86 13.52
CA PHE A 278 15.96 13.82 13.12
C PHE A 278 16.09 14.49 11.75
N THR A 279 16.93 15.52 11.68
CA THR A 279 17.22 16.28 10.45
C THR A 279 18.74 16.43 10.29
N GLN A 280 19.21 16.86 9.13
CA GLN A 280 20.65 17.17 8.96
C GLN A 280 21.15 18.26 9.91
N GLN A 281 20.30 19.21 10.28
CA GLN A 281 20.64 20.26 11.25
C GLN A 281 20.86 19.67 12.65
N THR A 282 20.00 18.77 13.11
CA THR A 282 20.16 18.12 14.43
C THR A 282 21.37 17.19 14.51
N LYS A 283 21.91 16.74 13.36
CA LYS A 283 23.14 15.93 13.31
C LYS A 283 24.41 16.75 13.59
N THR A 284 24.38 18.04 13.24
CA THR A 284 25.56 18.94 13.38
C THR A 284 25.72 19.49 14.81
N GLU A 285 24.67 19.36 15.64
CA GLU A 285 24.64 19.83 17.03
C GLU A 285 25.04 18.76 18.07
N ARG A 286 25.45 17.56 17.63
CA ARG A 286 26.01 16.46 18.45
C ARG A 286 27.50 16.31 18.24
#